data_24b875219b3e347fb4749b5c50f8bcce
#
_entry.id   24b875219b3e347fb4749b5c50f8bcce
#
_cell.length_a   1.000
_cell.length_b   1.000
_cell.length_c   1.000
_cell.angle_alpha   90.00
_cell.angle_beta   90.00
_cell.angle_gamma   90.00
#
_symmetry.space_group_name_H-M   'P 1'
#
loop_
_entity.id
_entity.type
_entity.pdbx_description
1 polymer ?
#
loop_
_entity_poly.entity_id
_entity_poly.type
_entity_poly.pdbx_seq_one_letter_code
_entity_poly.pdbx_strand_id
1 'polypeptide(L)'
;MFESLGDRLQNALHKIKGYGKITEDNISDMMREIRLALLEADVNYKVVKEFTNTVKEKALGEEVASSINPGDLFVKIVKDELVELLGGESKPLNLNGNPASLMLVGLQGSGKTTTIAKLANFLRKKLAKKPLLVACDVYRPAAIDQLKQLGKQLNIEVYEEGKNDPVEIAKNAINYAKENKYDYVLIDTAGRLHIDDQLMDELVNIKDTVKPDEILLVIDAMMGQDAINVITGFNDKLPLTGVVLTKLDGDTKGGVALSVRHLTNVPIKFIGVSEKLDGLDFFDPERAAGRILGMGDIVSLVEKATEAIDEKEAEKTAKRMQQGKFDLEDFLSTMKQIKKLGPLENLLKLIPGAKKMGITDVKIDPKQMAHIEAIVLSMTPKERRNPDIIKASRKTRIAAGSGTSVQEVNKLLQQFDQMKKMMKQMTNGNMKLPF
;
A
#
# COMPACT_ATOMS: atom_id res chain seq x y z
N MET A 1 0.67 5.34 -6.41
CA MET A 1 2.09 4.93 -6.45
C MET A 1 2.45 4.39 -7.83
N PHE A 2 3.50 4.85 -8.44
CA PHE A 2 4.00 4.46 -9.78
C PHE A 2 3.03 4.66 -10.96
N GLU A 3 1.95 5.43 -10.82
CA GLU A 3 0.94 5.54 -11.90
C GLU A 3 1.53 6.14 -13.18
N SER A 4 2.23 7.26 -13.09
CA SER A 4 2.86 7.92 -14.24
C SER A 4 3.95 7.06 -14.90
N LEU A 5 4.83 6.47 -14.10
CA LEU A 5 5.87 5.56 -14.57
C LEU A 5 5.25 4.31 -15.20
N GLY A 6 4.26 3.71 -14.51
CA GLY A 6 3.59 2.51 -14.97
C GLY A 6 2.90 2.72 -16.32
N ASP A 7 2.16 3.80 -16.50
CA ASP A 7 1.47 4.12 -17.75
C ASP A 7 2.43 4.24 -18.92
N ARG A 8 3.56 4.91 -18.72
CA ARG A 8 4.57 5.09 -19.76
C ARG A 8 5.29 3.80 -20.12
N LEU A 9 5.71 3.03 -19.10
CA LEU A 9 6.35 1.73 -19.34
C LEU A 9 5.40 0.75 -20.02
N GLN A 10 4.13 0.71 -19.60
CA GLN A 10 3.12 -0.13 -20.25
C GLN A 10 2.90 0.28 -21.70
N ASN A 11 2.84 1.59 -22.01
CA ASN A 11 2.71 2.07 -23.37
C ASN A 11 3.92 1.69 -24.24
N ALA A 12 5.14 1.84 -23.70
CA ALA A 12 6.37 1.40 -24.36
C ALA A 12 6.34 -0.11 -24.63
N LEU A 13 6.03 -0.92 -23.60
CA LEU A 13 5.98 -2.38 -23.71
C LEU A 13 4.81 -2.90 -24.57
N HIS A 14 3.74 -2.12 -24.71
CA HIS A 14 2.60 -2.54 -25.54
C HIS A 14 2.94 -2.56 -27.03
N LYS A 15 3.79 -1.64 -27.48
CA LYS A 15 4.25 -1.60 -28.88
C LYS A 15 5.04 -2.86 -29.24
N ILE A 16 5.70 -3.50 -28.26
CA ILE A 16 6.53 -4.70 -28.46
C ILE A 16 5.70 -5.94 -28.76
N LYS A 17 4.51 -6.07 -28.17
CA LYS A 17 3.65 -7.25 -28.40
C LYS A 17 3.20 -7.41 -29.85
N GLY A 18 3.41 -6.40 -30.69
CA GLY A 18 3.18 -6.45 -32.14
C GLY A 18 4.36 -6.93 -32.99
N TYR A 19 5.58 -7.05 -32.42
CA TYR A 19 6.76 -7.46 -33.18
C TYR A 19 6.93 -8.99 -33.16
N GLY A 20 6.96 -9.60 -34.35
CA GLY A 20 7.15 -11.04 -34.50
C GLY A 20 8.59 -11.55 -34.25
N LYS A 21 9.56 -10.65 -34.18
CA LYS A 21 10.97 -10.93 -33.84
C LYS A 21 11.59 -9.78 -33.07
N ILE A 22 12.45 -10.10 -32.10
CA ILE A 22 13.33 -9.15 -31.43
C ILE A 22 14.53 -8.91 -32.36
N THR A 23 14.73 -7.65 -32.80
CA THR A 23 15.86 -7.20 -33.57
C THR A 23 16.60 -6.10 -32.81
N GLU A 24 17.85 -5.85 -33.15
CA GLU A 24 18.65 -4.81 -32.49
C GLU A 24 18.02 -3.42 -32.65
N ASP A 25 17.42 -3.13 -33.80
CA ASP A 25 16.76 -1.84 -34.06
C ASP A 25 15.52 -1.65 -33.18
N ASN A 26 14.63 -2.64 -33.15
CA ASN A 26 13.40 -2.50 -32.33
C ASN A 26 13.68 -2.54 -30.82
N ILE A 27 14.73 -3.24 -30.35
CA ILE A 27 15.22 -3.13 -28.96
C ILE A 27 15.73 -1.71 -28.71
N SER A 28 16.49 -1.11 -29.60
CA SER A 28 17.07 0.22 -29.41
C SER A 28 16.00 1.30 -29.27
N ASP A 29 14.95 1.24 -30.08
CA ASP A 29 13.79 2.14 -29.98
C ASP A 29 13.05 1.97 -28.63
N MET A 30 12.86 0.73 -28.21
CA MET A 30 12.23 0.42 -26.93
C MET A 30 13.03 0.90 -25.73
N MET A 31 14.35 0.68 -25.77
CA MET A 31 15.25 1.17 -24.73
C MET A 31 15.23 2.69 -24.63
N ARG A 32 15.06 3.38 -25.74
CA ARG A 32 14.87 4.83 -25.74
C ARG A 32 13.59 5.26 -25.04
N GLU A 33 12.47 4.61 -25.32
CA GLU A 33 11.19 4.91 -24.65
C GLU A 33 11.22 4.58 -23.16
N ILE A 34 11.76 3.42 -22.77
CA ILE A 34 11.94 3.03 -21.38
C ILE A 34 12.85 4.03 -20.64
N ARG A 35 13.97 4.44 -21.27
CA ARG A 35 14.88 5.44 -20.70
C ARG A 35 14.15 6.76 -20.44
N LEU A 36 13.37 7.24 -21.39
CA LEU A 36 12.60 8.48 -21.24
C LEU A 36 11.57 8.34 -20.11
N ALA A 37 10.84 7.22 -20.04
CA ALA A 37 9.87 6.97 -18.99
C ALA A 37 10.49 6.99 -17.58
N LEU A 38 11.66 6.38 -17.41
CA LEU A 38 12.39 6.36 -16.15
C LEU A 38 12.92 7.74 -15.75
N LEU A 39 13.49 8.50 -16.71
CA LEU A 39 13.98 9.86 -16.45
C LEU A 39 12.85 10.82 -16.08
N GLU A 40 11.72 10.76 -16.76
CA GLU A 40 10.55 11.57 -16.44
C GLU A 40 9.90 11.20 -15.09
N ALA A 41 10.08 9.94 -14.66
CA ALA A 41 9.72 9.50 -13.33
C ALA A 41 10.73 9.93 -12.25
N ASP A 42 11.74 10.73 -12.60
CA ASP A 42 12.78 11.20 -11.69
C ASP A 42 13.68 10.07 -11.14
N VAL A 43 13.93 9.03 -11.95
CA VAL A 43 14.94 8.01 -11.63
C VAL A 43 16.34 8.57 -11.90
N ASN A 44 17.29 8.27 -11.04
CA ASN A 44 18.67 8.74 -11.18
C ASN A 44 19.29 8.30 -12.52
N TYR A 45 19.97 9.23 -13.20
CA TYR A 45 20.54 8.98 -14.53
C TYR A 45 21.49 7.78 -14.59
N LYS A 46 22.33 7.57 -13.55
CA LYS A 46 23.24 6.40 -13.50
C LYS A 46 22.43 5.11 -13.47
N VAL A 47 21.41 5.06 -12.63
CA VAL A 47 20.51 3.91 -12.51
C VAL A 47 19.81 3.63 -13.84
N VAL A 48 19.29 4.66 -14.49
CA VAL A 48 18.63 4.52 -15.80
C VAL A 48 19.59 3.96 -16.85
N LYS A 49 20.84 4.48 -16.89
CA LYS A 49 21.85 4.02 -17.85
C LYS A 49 22.22 2.56 -17.62
N GLU A 50 22.48 2.16 -16.39
CA GLU A 50 22.83 0.77 -16.05
C GLU A 50 21.67 -0.16 -16.36
N PHE A 51 20.48 0.15 -15.90
CA PHE A 51 19.26 -0.62 -16.16
C PHE A 51 19.04 -0.85 -17.67
N THR A 52 19.07 0.23 -18.46
CA THR A 52 18.83 0.13 -19.91
C THR A 52 19.91 -0.67 -20.65
N ASN A 53 21.17 -0.58 -20.21
CA ASN A 53 22.24 -1.38 -20.77
C ASN A 53 22.07 -2.87 -20.43
N THR A 54 21.81 -3.20 -19.16
CA THR A 54 21.62 -4.59 -18.71
C THR A 54 20.43 -5.25 -19.41
N VAL A 55 19.29 -4.55 -19.51
CA VAL A 55 18.13 -5.05 -20.25
C VAL A 55 18.47 -5.28 -21.72
N LYS A 56 19.18 -4.34 -22.37
CA LYS A 56 19.59 -4.49 -23.77
C LYS A 56 20.50 -5.70 -23.96
N GLU A 57 21.53 -5.86 -23.12
CA GLU A 57 22.46 -6.99 -23.17
C GLU A 57 21.73 -8.32 -22.99
N LYS A 58 20.86 -8.44 -21.99
CA LYS A 58 20.07 -9.65 -21.75
C LYS A 58 19.12 -9.95 -22.90
N ALA A 59 18.45 -8.95 -23.47
CA ALA A 59 17.53 -9.13 -24.59
C ALA A 59 18.23 -9.57 -25.89
N LEU A 60 19.48 -9.14 -26.11
CA LEU A 60 20.28 -9.54 -27.28
C LEU A 60 21.00 -10.88 -27.09
N GLY A 61 21.32 -11.26 -25.86
CA GLY A 61 22.06 -12.50 -25.52
C GLY A 61 21.20 -13.75 -25.36
N GLU A 62 19.89 -13.59 -25.21
CA GLU A 62 18.97 -14.71 -25.04
C GLU A 62 18.55 -15.29 -26.40
N GLU A 63 18.82 -16.60 -26.62
CA GLU A 63 18.20 -17.35 -27.72
C GLU A 63 16.70 -17.48 -27.44
N VAL A 64 15.89 -16.83 -28.26
CA VAL A 64 14.43 -16.90 -28.15
C VAL A 64 13.99 -18.34 -28.46
N ALA A 65 13.64 -19.09 -27.43
CA ALA A 65 13.05 -20.42 -27.64
C ALA A 65 11.83 -20.26 -28.57
N SER A 66 11.74 -21.11 -29.58
CA SER A 66 10.71 -21.08 -30.65
C SER A 66 9.27 -21.13 -30.14
N SER A 67 9.06 -21.41 -28.87
CA SER A 67 7.75 -21.54 -28.20
C SER A 67 7.32 -20.28 -27.44
N ILE A 68 8.16 -19.27 -27.26
CA ILE A 68 7.86 -18.07 -26.48
C ILE A 68 7.71 -16.87 -27.40
N ASN A 69 6.63 -16.11 -27.23
CA ASN A 69 6.47 -14.82 -27.92
C ASN A 69 7.62 -13.88 -27.51
N PRO A 70 8.40 -13.34 -28.48
CA PRO A 70 9.55 -12.47 -28.20
C PRO A 70 9.20 -11.26 -27.32
N GLY A 71 8.00 -10.70 -27.51
CA GLY A 71 7.52 -9.59 -26.69
C GLY A 71 7.30 -9.97 -25.23
N ASP A 72 6.84 -11.18 -24.93
CA ASP A 72 6.63 -11.65 -23.55
C ASP A 72 7.97 -11.93 -22.86
N LEU A 73 8.97 -12.46 -23.59
CA LEU A 73 10.32 -12.62 -23.07
C LEU A 73 10.96 -11.28 -22.70
N PHE A 74 10.82 -10.29 -23.55
CA PHE A 74 11.33 -8.95 -23.27
C PHE A 74 10.66 -8.32 -22.03
N VAL A 75 9.34 -8.44 -21.89
CA VAL A 75 8.60 -7.97 -20.70
C VAL A 75 9.08 -8.67 -19.46
N LYS A 76 9.40 -9.98 -19.54
CA LYS A 76 9.98 -10.73 -18.43
C LYS A 76 11.36 -10.21 -18.04
N ILE A 77 12.25 -9.99 -19.01
CA ILE A 77 13.59 -9.41 -18.75
C ILE A 77 13.47 -8.06 -18.05
N VAL A 78 12.58 -7.17 -18.54
CA VAL A 78 12.34 -5.85 -17.91
C VAL A 78 11.81 -6.02 -16.49
N LYS A 79 10.89 -6.97 -16.24
CA LYS A 79 10.36 -7.26 -14.91
C LYS A 79 11.48 -7.71 -13.97
N ASP A 80 12.25 -8.70 -14.39
CA ASP A 80 13.29 -9.29 -13.57
C ASP A 80 14.36 -8.24 -13.19
N GLU A 81 14.75 -7.37 -14.15
CA GLU A 81 15.65 -6.25 -13.88
C GLU A 81 15.05 -5.18 -12.96
N LEU A 82 13.76 -4.88 -13.08
CA LEU A 82 13.10 -3.98 -12.12
C LEU A 82 13.08 -4.58 -10.71
N VAL A 83 12.87 -5.88 -10.56
CA VAL A 83 12.91 -6.57 -9.27
C VAL A 83 14.31 -6.45 -8.65
N GLU A 84 15.36 -6.73 -9.44
CA GLU A 84 16.76 -6.58 -8.99
C GLU A 84 17.08 -5.14 -8.58
N LEU A 85 16.66 -4.16 -9.38
CA LEU A 85 16.84 -2.75 -9.10
C LEU A 85 16.18 -2.30 -7.79
N LEU A 86 15.01 -2.86 -7.49
CA LEU A 86 14.26 -2.62 -6.24
C LEU A 86 14.83 -3.37 -5.03
N GLY A 87 15.79 -4.27 -5.23
CA GLY A 87 16.51 -4.98 -4.17
C GLY A 87 16.38 -6.50 -4.16
N GLY A 88 15.81 -7.08 -5.22
CA GLY A 88 15.65 -8.53 -5.42
C GLY A 88 14.62 -9.13 -4.49
N GLU A 89 14.98 -9.32 -3.24
CA GLU A 89 14.13 -9.92 -2.21
C GLU A 89 13.68 -8.92 -1.15
N SER A 90 12.50 -9.16 -0.60
CA SER A 90 11.99 -8.43 0.57
C SER A 90 12.91 -8.62 1.78
N LYS A 91 13.18 -7.55 2.52
CA LYS A 91 14.00 -7.61 3.74
C LYS A 91 13.12 -7.41 4.97
N PRO A 92 12.83 -8.49 5.74
CA PRO A 92 12.02 -8.40 6.95
C PRO A 92 12.71 -7.59 8.05
N LEU A 93 11.94 -7.20 9.07
CA LEU A 93 12.50 -6.61 10.28
C LEU A 93 13.28 -7.65 11.08
N ASN A 94 14.40 -7.23 11.66
CA ASN A 94 15.06 -7.99 12.72
C ASN A 94 14.38 -7.68 14.05
N LEU A 95 13.66 -8.64 14.61
CA LEU A 95 12.89 -8.51 15.84
C LEU A 95 13.33 -9.53 16.89
N ASN A 96 14.65 -9.78 16.99
CA ASN A 96 15.23 -10.80 17.85
C ASN A 96 15.48 -10.33 19.30
N GLY A 97 15.44 -9.02 19.56
CA GLY A 97 15.58 -8.46 20.91
C GLY A 97 14.41 -8.83 21.83
N ASN A 98 14.63 -8.73 23.15
CA ASN A 98 13.59 -8.94 24.17
C ASN A 98 13.63 -7.84 25.25
N PRO A 99 12.85 -6.74 25.11
CA PRO A 99 12.02 -6.39 23.95
C PRO A 99 12.86 -6.07 22.72
N ALA A 100 12.33 -6.30 21.52
CA ALA A 100 12.99 -5.84 20.29
C ALA A 100 12.81 -4.31 20.15
N SER A 101 13.88 -3.62 19.78
CA SER A 101 13.90 -2.16 19.75
C SER A 101 14.12 -1.62 18.33
N LEU A 102 13.24 -0.68 17.93
CA LEU A 102 13.24 -0.04 16.63
C LEU A 102 13.41 1.46 16.81
N MET A 103 14.42 2.03 16.19
CA MET A 103 14.70 3.47 16.23
C MET A 103 14.35 4.09 14.88
N LEU A 104 13.45 5.08 14.88
CA LEU A 104 13.08 5.82 13.68
C LEU A 104 13.86 7.14 13.63
N VAL A 105 14.58 7.36 12.54
CA VAL A 105 15.38 8.55 12.28
C VAL A 105 14.95 9.24 11.00
N GLY A 106 15.34 10.49 10.77
CA GLY A 106 15.04 11.23 9.54
C GLY A 106 14.82 12.72 9.75
N LEU A 107 14.69 13.46 8.67
CA LEU A 107 14.51 14.90 8.68
C LEU A 107 13.14 15.32 9.27
N GLN A 108 13.03 16.59 9.63
CA GLN A 108 11.77 17.19 10.05
C GLN A 108 10.75 17.14 8.90
N GLY A 109 9.51 16.75 9.20
CA GLY A 109 8.44 16.67 8.19
C GLY A 109 8.45 15.41 7.34
N SER A 110 9.43 14.50 7.50
CA SER A 110 9.46 13.20 6.77
C SER A 110 8.35 12.23 7.20
N GLY A 111 7.66 12.49 8.30
CA GLY A 111 6.55 11.66 8.79
C GLY A 111 6.93 10.63 9.85
N LYS A 112 8.05 10.81 10.59
CA LYS A 112 8.51 9.87 11.64
C LYS A 112 7.41 9.52 12.65
N THR A 113 6.88 10.53 13.34
CA THR A 113 5.88 10.36 14.40
C THR A 113 4.62 9.63 13.91
N THR A 114 4.17 9.90 12.68
CA THR A 114 3.04 9.17 12.09
C THR A 114 3.43 7.76 11.69
N THR A 115 4.63 7.58 11.14
CA THR A 115 5.15 6.29 10.71
C THR A 115 5.35 5.33 11.88
N ILE A 116 5.87 5.82 13.02
CA ILE A 116 6.08 4.98 14.20
C ILE A 116 4.75 4.45 14.74
N ALA A 117 3.70 5.28 14.77
CA ALA A 117 2.37 4.85 15.16
C ALA A 117 1.77 3.82 14.19
N LYS A 118 1.95 4.03 12.88
CA LYS A 118 1.55 3.05 11.86
C LYS A 118 2.31 1.73 12.00
N LEU A 119 3.61 1.80 12.23
CA LEU A 119 4.45 0.61 12.42
C LEU A 119 4.06 -0.17 13.67
N ALA A 120 3.82 0.51 14.79
CA ALA A 120 3.33 -0.11 16.01
C ALA A 120 1.96 -0.80 15.81
N ASN A 121 1.04 -0.15 15.08
CA ASN A 121 -0.25 -0.74 14.72
C ASN A 121 -0.09 -1.97 13.80
N PHE A 122 0.81 -1.89 12.83
CA PHE A 122 1.15 -2.99 11.92
C PHE A 122 1.69 -4.20 12.71
N LEU A 123 2.69 -4.01 13.56
CA LEU A 123 3.30 -5.06 14.38
C LEU A 123 2.27 -5.71 15.32
N ARG A 124 1.43 -4.89 15.98
CA ARG A 124 0.38 -5.40 16.85
C ARG A 124 -0.64 -6.26 16.11
N LYS A 125 -1.09 -5.81 14.92
CA LYS A 125 -2.10 -6.54 14.15
C LYS A 125 -1.56 -7.82 13.51
N LYS A 126 -0.35 -7.74 12.93
CA LYS A 126 0.22 -8.88 12.17
C LYS A 126 0.88 -9.92 13.08
N LEU A 127 1.48 -9.51 14.19
CA LEU A 127 2.24 -10.39 15.06
C LEU A 127 1.57 -10.64 16.42
N ALA A 128 0.42 -10.00 16.67
CA ALA A 128 -0.32 -10.10 17.95
C ALA A 128 0.56 -9.79 19.18
N LYS A 129 1.50 -8.83 19.06
CA LYS A 129 2.50 -8.46 20.04
C LYS A 129 2.22 -7.09 20.66
N LYS A 130 2.76 -6.82 21.84
CA LYS A 130 2.52 -5.61 22.62
C LYS A 130 3.62 -4.56 22.37
N PRO A 131 3.37 -3.49 21.57
CA PRO A 131 4.33 -2.42 21.33
C PRO A 131 4.24 -1.32 22.41
N LEU A 132 5.38 -0.67 22.69
CA LEU A 132 5.52 0.57 23.45
C LEU A 132 6.05 1.66 22.51
N LEU A 133 5.42 2.82 22.46
CA LEU A 133 5.93 4.00 21.76
C LEU A 133 6.77 4.83 22.75
N VAL A 134 7.87 5.43 22.27
CA VAL A 134 8.77 6.24 23.12
C VAL A 134 8.99 7.60 22.48
N ALA A 135 8.69 8.67 23.23
CA ALA A 135 8.79 10.05 22.76
C ALA A 135 10.17 10.65 23.09
N CYS A 136 11.12 10.58 22.13
CA CYS A 136 12.44 11.20 22.26
C CYS A 136 12.57 12.50 21.44
N ASP A 137 11.55 13.01 20.76
CA ASP A 137 11.53 14.36 20.16
C ASP A 137 11.14 15.39 21.24
N VAL A 138 12.06 15.66 22.18
CA VAL A 138 11.83 16.54 23.33
C VAL A 138 11.90 18.03 22.99
N TYR A 139 12.49 18.38 21.84
CA TYR A 139 12.65 19.76 21.40
C TYR A 139 11.36 20.37 20.87
N ARG A 140 10.41 19.54 20.51
CA ARG A 140 9.11 19.90 19.97
C ARG A 140 7.98 19.40 20.86
N PRO A 141 7.50 20.20 21.83
CA PRO A 141 6.41 19.76 22.72
C PRO A 141 5.19 19.21 21.98
N ALA A 142 4.85 19.82 20.84
CA ALA A 142 3.77 19.33 20.00
C ALA A 142 4.01 17.92 19.42
N ALA A 143 5.26 17.45 19.29
CA ALA A 143 5.57 16.10 18.81
C ALA A 143 5.23 15.04 19.88
N ILE A 144 5.55 15.32 21.14
CA ILE A 144 5.17 14.44 22.28
C ILE A 144 3.64 14.32 22.34
N ASP A 145 2.93 15.45 22.28
CA ASP A 145 1.46 15.46 22.33
C ASP A 145 0.85 14.74 21.11
N GLN A 146 1.44 14.92 19.93
CA GLN A 146 1.04 14.20 18.72
C GLN A 146 1.19 12.70 18.88
N LEU A 147 2.32 12.22 19.40
CA LEU A 147 2.56 10.80 19.62
C LEU A 147 1.58 10.23 20.64
N LYS A 148 1.29 10.98 21.75
CA LYS A 148 0.29 10.62 22.76
C LYS A 148 -1.11 10.50 22.15
N GLN A 149 -1.51 11.43 21.28
CA GLN A 149 -2.80 11.35 20.60
C GLN A 149 -2.90 10.13 19.69
N LEU A 150 -1.84 9.84 18.92
CA LEU A 150 -1.78 8.66 18.05
C LEU A 150 -1.81 7.37 18.88
N GLY A 151 -1.06 7.31 19.97
CA GLY A 151 -1.09 6.18 20.91
C GLY A 151 -2.49 5.95 21.49
N LYS A 152 -3.18 7.03 21.91
CA LYS A 152 -4.56 6.95 22.39
C LYS A 152 -5.54 6.44 21.34
N GLN A 153 -5.44 6.93 20.08
CA GLN A 153 -6.30 6.47 18.97
C GLN A 153 -6.11 4.98 18.68
N LEU A 154 -4.89 4.50 18.83
CA LEU A 154 -4.53 3.11 18.58
C LEU A 154 -4.67 2.22 19.83
N ASN A 155 -4.92 2.77 21.00
CA ASN A 155 -4.83 2.08 22.30
C ASN A 155 -3.45 1.41 22.49
N ILE A 156 -2.39 2.18 22.23
CA ILE A 156 -0.97 1.80 22.42
C ILE A 156 -0.37 2.78 23.42
N GLU A 157 0.35 2.27 24.39
CA GLU A 157 0.99 3.08 25.43
C GLU A 157 2.16 3.89 24.86
N VAL A 158 2.32 5.12 25.38
CA VAL A 158 3.41 6.03 25.04
C VAL A 158 4.19 6.33 26.31
N TYR A 159 5.48 6.00 26.29
CA TYR A 159 6.43 6.36 27.32
C TYR A 159 7.03 7.74 27.04
N GLU A 160 7.01 8.64 28.03
CA GLU A 160 7.57 9.99 27.90
C GLU A 160 8.06 10.50 29.28
N GLU A 161 9.07 11.33 29.27
CA GLU A 161 9.62 12.00 30.47
C GLU A 161 9.74 13.52 30.27
N GLY A 162 8.87 14.08 29.43
CA GLY A 162 8.85 15.51 29.14
C GLY A 162 10.11 15.97 28.40
N LYS A 163 10.80 17.00 28.95
CA LYS A 163 12.01 17.60 28.34
C LYS A 163 13.32 17.01 28.91
N ASN A 164 13.33 15.78 29.34
CA ASN A 164 14.53 15.10 29.79
C ASN A 164 15.48 14.78 28.62
N ASP A 165 16.67 14.28 28.93
CA ASP A 165 17.65 13.87 27.90
C ASP A 165 17.10 12.70 27.06
N PRO A 166 17.05 12.83 25.72
CA PRO A 166 16.56 11.78 24.83
C PRO A 166 17.27 10.42 25.02
N VAL A 167 18.55 10.42 25.34
CA VAL A 167 19.34 9.20 25.58
C VAL A 167 18.87 8.48 26.84
N GLU A 168 18.66 9.24 27.93
CA GLU A 168 18.15 8.66 29.18
C GLU A 168 16.68 8.22 29.02
N ILE A 169 15.84 8.99 28.32
CA ILE A 169 14.46 8.58 28.02
C ILE A 169 14.46 7.23 27.31
N ALA A 170 15.26 7.08 26.25
CA ALA A 170 15.33 5.85 25.47
C ALA A 170 15.78 4.66 26.31
N LYS A 171 16.80 4.84 27.15
CA LYS A 171 17.32 3.82 28.08
C LYS A 171 16.28 3.42 29.13
N ASN A 172 15.63 4.39 29.76
CA ASN A 172 14.60 4.15 30.76
C ASN A 172 13.38 3.46 30.16
N ALA A 173 13.00 3.81 28.93
CA ALA A 173 11.92 3.15 28.20
C ALA A 173 12.19 1.66 27.94
N ILE A 174 13.45 1.28 27.63
CA ILE A 174 13.82 -0.14 27.46
C ILE A 174 13.66 -0.89 28.78
N ASN A 175 14.08 -0.31 29.91
CA ASN A 175 13.93 -0.92 31.23
C ASN A 175 12.45 -1.05 31.60
N TYR A 176 11.67 0.01 31.40
CA TYR A 176 10.23 0.01 31.60
C TYR A 176 9.54 -1.07 30.78
N ALA A 177 9.94 -1.21 29.49
CA ALA A 177 9.38 -2.22 28.61
C ALA A 177 9.68 -3.65 29.09
N LYS A 178 10.88 -3.92 29.61
CA LYS A 178 11.24 -5.23 30.20
C LYS A 178 10.38 -5.55 31.43
N GLU A 179 10.26 -4.60 32.35
CA GLU A 179 9.49 -4.76 33.58
C GLU A 179 8.00 -4.99 33.31
N ASN A 180 7.44 -4.31 32.31
CA ASN A 180 6.02 -4.35 31.94
C ASN A 180 5.69 -5.31 30.78
N LYS A 181 6.67 -6.15 30.39
CA LYS A 181 6.53 -7.22 29.39
C LYS A 181 6.00 -6.73 28.05
N TYR A 182 6.59 -5.65 27.54
CA TYR A 182 6.39 -5.22 26.16
C TYR A 182 7.27 -6.06 25.24
N ASP A 183 6.74 -6.41 24.06
CA ASP A 183 7.48 -7.17 23.05
C ASP A 183 8.35 -6.28 22.19
N TYR A 184 7.89 -5.05 21.92
CA TYR A 184 8.54 -4.08 21.05
C TYR A 184 8.62 -2.71 21.68
N VAL A 185 9.75 -2.03 21.46
CA VAL A 185 9.98 -0.62 21.81
C VAL A 185 10.27 0.16 20.54
N LEU A 186 9.42 1.15 20.22
CA LEU A 186 9.55 1.99 19.04
C LEU A 186 9.91 3.41 19.48
N ILE A 187 11.12 3.86 19.12
CA ILE A 187 11.71 5.13 19.58
C ILE A 187 11.53 6.19 18.49
N ASP A 188 10.71 7.22 18.77
CA ASP A 188 10.51 8.40 17.92
C ASP A 188 11.56 9.45 18.25
N THR A 189 12.53 9.65 17.37
CA THR A 189 13.63 10.60 17.58
C THR A 189 13.33 11.97 17.01
N ALA A 190 14.05 12.97 17.47
CA ALA A 190 14.02 14.32 16.92
C ALA A 190 14.38 14.31 15.41
N GLY A 191 13.89 15.31 14.70
CA GLY A 191 14.27 15.59 13.32
C GLY A 191 14.54 17.08 13.16
N ARG A 192 15.57 17.41 12.38
CA ARG A 192 15.89 18.78 11.98
C ARG A 192 15.65 18.98 10.49
N LEU A 193 15.69 20.23 10.03
CA LEU A 193 15.46 20.57 8.62
C LEU A 193 16.56 20.03 7.70
N HIS A 194 17.77 19.86 8.22
CA HIS A 194 18.93 19.32 7.51
C HIS A 194 19.78 18.48 8.47
N ILE A 195 20.68 17.71 7.91
CA ILE A 195 21.64 16.92 8.68
C ILE A 195 22.68 17.86 9.26
N ASP A 196 22.79 17.87 10.58
CA ASP A 196 23.83 18.60 11.31
C ASP A 196 24.51 17.67 12.35
N ASP A 197 25.71 18.06 12.78
CA ASP A 197 26.51 17.21 13.68
C ASP A 197 25.79 16.99 15.02
N GLN A 198 25.11 18.00 15.56
CA GLN A 198 24.41 17.89 16.84
C GLN A 198 23.28 16.84 16.80
N LEU A 199 22.49 16.81 15.70
CA LEU A 199 21.47 15.78 15.51
C LEU A 199 22.12 14.40 15.41
N MET A 200 23.18 14.29 14.60
CA MET A 200 23.84 13.01 14.38
C MET A 200 24.49 12.47 15.65
N ASP A 201 25.13 13.32 16.46
CA ASP A 201 25.73 12.94 17.74
C ASP A 201 24.66 12.42 18.72
N GLU A 202 23.50 13.09 18.81
CA GLU A 202 22.37 12.63 19.62
C GLU A 202 21.88 11.25 19.18
N LEU A 203 21.66 11.07 17.88
CA LEU A 203 21.19 9.79 17.34
C LEU A 203 22.22 8.66 17.55
N VAL A 204 23.51 8.96 17.41
CA VAL A 204 24.60 8.02 17.71
C VAL A 204 24.60 7.65 19.19
N ASN A 205 24.44 8.61 20.10
CA ASN A 205 24.40 8.39 21.53
C ASN A 205 23.19 7.51 21.94
N ILE A 206 22.01 7.76 21.36
CA ILE A 206 20.84 6.90 21.57
C ILE A 206 21.14 5.48 21.07
N LYS A 207 21.66 5.34 19.84
CA LYS A 207 22.00 4.04 19.23
C LYS A 207 23.01 3.28 20.11
N ASP A 208 24.06 3.91 20.58
CA ASP A 208 25.12 3.25 21.36
C ASP A 208 24.61 2.81 22.76
N THR A 209 23.68 3.57 23.32
CA THR A 209 23.07 3.26 24.63
C THR A 209 22.02 2.15 24.52
N VAL A 210 21.12 2.23 23.54
CA VAL A 210 19.97 1.29 23.40
C VAL A 210 20.35 0.07 22.60
N LYS A 211 21.27 0.19 21.63
CA LYS A 211 21.66 -0.84 20.64
C LYS A 211 20.43 -1.42 19.94
N PRO A 212 19.69 -0.58 19.18
CA PRO A 212 18.44 -1.00 18.58
C PRO A 212 18.64 -2.14 17.58
N ASP A 213 17.68 -3.07 17.52
CA ASP A 213 17.66 -4.16 16.52
C ASP A 213 17.45 -3.62 15.11
N GLU A 214 16.73 -2.48 14.99
CA GLU A 214 16.45 -1.81 13.73
C GLU A 214 16.66 -0.30 13.83
N ILE A 215 17.34 0.27 12.83
CA ILE A 215 17.43 1.71 12.62
C ILE A 215 16.80 2.02 11.27
N LEU A 216 15.59 2.59 11.29
CA LEU A 216 14.79 2.85 10.12
C LEU A 216 14.80 4.35 9.79
N LEU A 217 15.31 4.69 8.61
CA LEU A 217 15.27 6.07 8.11
C LEU A 217 13.94 6.34 7.41
N VAL A 218 13.21 7.32 7.90
CA VAL A 218 11.94 7.75 7.32
C VAL A 218 12.18 8.88 6.31
N ILE A 219 11.86 8.63 5.06
CA ILE A 219 12.08 9.52 3.92
C ILE A 219 10.75 9.89 3.27
N ASP A 220 10.59 11.16 2.96
CA ASP A 220 9.50 11.66 2.11
C ASP A 220 9.83 11.38 0.64
N ALA A 221 9.04 10.56 -0.03
CA ALA A 221 9.26 10.21 -1.43
C ALA A 221 9.16 11.42 -2.38
N MET A 222 8.48 12.50 -1.95
CA MET A 222 8.38 13.74 -2.73
C MET A 222 9.69 14.54 -2.79
N MET A 223 10.70 14.19 -2.00
CA MET A 223 12.03 14.81 -2.07
C MET A 223 12.78 14.51 -3.37
N GLY A 224 12.31 13.54 -4.17
CA GLY A 224 12.99 13.17 -5.40
C GLY A 224 14.42 12.67 -5.14
N GLN A 225 15.38 13.07 -5.99
CA GLN A 225 16.76 12.60 -5.90
C GLN A 225 17.52 13.09 -4.65
N ASP A 226 17.06 14.15 -3.97
CA ASP A 226 17.66 14.60 -2.71
C ASP A 226 17.53 13.54 -1.60
N ALA A 227 16.56 12.66 -1.69
CA ALA A 227 16.43 11.52 -0.78
C ALA A 227 17.71 10.66 -0.72
N ILE A 228 18.40 10.49 -1.85
CA ILE A 228 19.64 9.71 -1.93
C ILE A 228 20.75 10.34 -1.08
N ASN A 229 20.90 11.67 -1.15
CA ASN A 229 21.88 12.41 -0.36
C ASN A 229 21.59 12.29 1.15
N VAL A 230 20.29 12.36 1.51
CA VAL A 230 19.87 12.21 2.91
C VAL A 230 20.16 10.79 3.41
N ILE A 231 19.80 9.76 2.64
CA ILE A 231 20.06 8.36 3.03
C ILE A 231 21.56 8.13 3.20
N THR A 232 22.38 8.60 2.26
CA THR A 232 23.85 8.48 2.34
C THR A 232 24.38 9.16 3.58
N GLY A 233 24.00 10.43 3.84
CA GLY A 233 24.46 11.18 5.00
C GLY A 233 24.09 10.55 6.35
N PHE A 234 22.89 9.97 6.45
CA PHE A 234 22.52 9.21 7.64
C PHE A 234 23.28 7.89 7.74
N ASN A 235 23.45 7.17 6.63
CA ASN A 235 24.10 5.86 6.62
C ASN A 235 25.61 5.94 6.91
N ASP A 236 26.25 7.07 6.61
CA ASP A 236 27.66 7.30 6.93
C ASP A 236 27.92 7.37 8.46
N LYS A 237 26.94 7.80 9.25
CA LYS A 237 27.04 7.96 10.71
C LYS A 237 26.30 6.85 11.48
N LEU A 238 25.20 6.34 10.93
CA LEU A 238 24.32 5.34 11.53
C LEU A 238 24.22 4.12 10.61
N PRO A 239 24.40 2.89 11.12
CA PRO A 239 24.23 1.68 10.31
C PRO A 239 22.73 1.46 10.04
N LEU A 240 22.19 2.12 9.02
CA LEU A 240 20.77 2.01 8.69
C LEU A 240 20.43 0.56 8.30
N THR A 241 19.39 0.00 8.90
CA THR A 241 18.91 -1.35 8.59
C THR A 241 17.83 -1.32 7.51
N GLY A 242 17.25 -0.16 7.25
CA GLY A 242 16.24 0.02 6.19
C GLY A 242 15.71 1.43 6.09
N VAL A 243 14.97 1.65 5.00
CA VAL A 243 14.26 2.90 4.71
C VAL A 243 12.76 2.65 4.74
N VAL A 244 12.03 3.65 5.24
CA VAL A 244 10.57 3.75 5.12
C VAL A 244 10.26 4.93 4.21
N LEU A 245 9.70 4.66 3.04
CA LEU A 245 9.26 5.71 2.11
C LEU A 245 7.84 6.15 2.46
N THR A 246 7.66 7.43 2.76
CA THR A 246 6.35 8.03 3.08
C THR A 246 5.81 8.85 1.92
N LYS A 247 4.53 9.22 1.99
CA LYS A 247 3.82 10.08 1.03
C LYS A 247 3.84 9.59 -0.42
N LEU A 248 3.95 8.29 -0.62
CA LEU A 248 3.88 7.68 -1.95
C LEU A 248 2.48 7.76 -2.59
N ASP A 249 1.45 8.05 -1.80
CA ASP A 249 0.12 8.38 -2.29
C ASP A 249 0.06 9.74 -3.02
N GLY A 250 0.91 10.69 -2.64
CA GLY A 250 1.12 11.97 -3.33
C GLY A 250 2.16 11.92 -4.44
N ASP A 251 3.04 10.91 -4.44
CA ASP A 251 4.07 10.74 -5.47
C ASP A 251 3.56 9.87 -6.62
N THR A 252 3.26 10.51 -7.74
CA THR A 252 2.86 9.83 -8.98
C THR A 252 4.05 9.29 -9.76
N LYS A 253 5.27 9.78 -9.51
CA LYS A 253 6.50 9.44 -10.24
C LYS A 253 7.12 8.14 -9.74
N GLY A 254 7.38 8.03 -8.44
CA GLY A 254 7.92 6.83 -7.78
C GLY A 254 9.38 6.50 -8.07
N GLY A 255 10.10 7.36 -8.78
CA GLY A 255 11.49 7.12 -9.21
C GLY A 255 12.50 7.00 -8.07
N VAL A 256 12.20 7.60 -6.92
CA VAL A 256 13.04 7.49 -5.72
C VAL A 256 13.19 6.02 -5.30
N ALA A 257 12.10 5.25 -5.28
CA ALA A 257 12.15 3.85 -4.87
C ALA A 257 13.10 3.01 -5.75
N LEU A 258 13.17 3.31 -7.05
CA LEU A 258 14.09 2.65 -8.00
C LEU A 258 15.56 3.05 -7.79
N SER A 259 15.81 4.24 -7.22
CA SER A 259 17.16 4.76 -7.04
C SER A 259 17.76 4.39 -5.68
N VAL A 260 16.93 4.31 -4.64
CA VAL A 260 17.38 4.16 -3.23
C VAL A 260 18.27 2.94 -3.06
N ARG A 261 17.76 1.75 -3.37
CA ARG A 261 18.49 0.49 -3.11
C ARG A 261 19.78 0.42 -3.90
N HIS A 262 19.72 0.79 -5.18
CA HIS A 262 20.85 0.70 -6.10
C HIS A 262 22.01 1.66 -5.72
N LEU A 263 21.68 2.89 -5.29
CA LEU A 263 22.69 3.91 -5.00
C LEU A 263 23.21 3.89 -3.56
N THR A 264 22.39 3.42 -2.60
CA THR A 264 22.74 3.51 -1.17
C THR A 264 23.00 2.17 -0.52
N ASN A 265 22.64 1.08 -1.18
CA ASN A 265 22.67 -0.29 -0.62
C ASN A 265 21.75 -0.50 0.60
N VAL A 266 20.98 0.51 1.01
CA VAL A 266 20.03 0.41 2.12
C VAL A 266 18.70 -0.14 1.59
N PRO A 267 18.12 -1.21 2.18
CA PRO A 267 16.87 -1.77 1.67
C PRO A 267 15.66 -0.90 2.04
N ILE A 268 14.68 -0.83 1.16
CA ILE A 268 13.36 -0.30 1.51
C ILE A 268 12.62 -1.41 2.24
N LYS A 269 12.13 -1.16 3.46
CA LYS A 269 11.37 -2.13 4.25
C LYS A 269 9.87 -1.85 4.26
N PHE A 270 9.48 -0.59 4.29
CA PHE A 270 8.09 -0.19 4.32
C PHE A 270 7.81 0.98 3.39
N ILE A 271 6.54 1.09 3.00
CA ILE A 271 5.99 2.19 2.21
C ILE A 271 4.71 2.70 2.85
N GLY A 272 4.59 4.02 2.95
CA GLY A 272 3.36 4.71 3.34
C GLY A 272 2.46 4.90 2.13
N VAL A 273 1.30 4.25 2.13
CA VAL A 273 0.37 4.21 1.00
C VAL A 273 -0.88 5.07 1.20
N SER A 274 -1.08 5.62 2.38
CA SER A 274 -2.15 6.58 2.70
C SER A 274 -1.85 7.31 4.01
N GLU A 275 -2.57 8.41 4.29
CA GLU A 275 -2.48 9.14 5.57
C GLU A 275 -3.07 8.38 6.77
N LYS A 276 -3.92 7.38 6.54
CA LYS A 276 -4.58 6.60 7.59
C LYS A 276 -3.57 5.79 8.41
N LEU A 277 -3.91 5.48 9.67
CA LEU A 277 -3.06 4.74 10.59
C LEU A 277 -2.85 3.25 10.23
N ASP A 278 -3.59 2.74 9.28
CA ASP A 278 -3.41 1.43 8.65
C ASP A 278 -2.71 1.52 7.27
N GLY A 279 -2.32 2.73 6.84
CA GLY A 279 -1.69 2.99 5.56
C GLY A 279 -0.17 2.78 5.57
N LEU A 280 0.31 1.65 6.07
CA LEU A 280 1.71 1.22 5.99
C LEU A 280 1.74 -0.20 5.43
N ASP A 281 2.43 -0.38 4.30
CA ASP A 281 2.60 -1.69 3.68
C ASP A 281 4.08 -2.11 3.75
N PHE A 282 4.32 -3.41 3.86
CA PHE A 282 5.64 -3.99 3.69
C PHE A 282 6.09 -3.86 2.23
N PHE A 283 7.35 -3.48 2.02
CA PHE A 283 7.86 -3.32 0.67
C PHE A 283 8.30 -4.66 0.09
N ASP A 284 7.71 -5.01 -1.04
CA ASP A 284 8.04 -6.21 -1.79
C ASP A 284 8.45 -5.81 -3.22
N PRO A 285 9.72 -6.07 -3.62
CA PRO A 285 10.25 -5.72 -4.94
C PRO A 285 9.46 -6.33 -6.09
N GLU A 286 9.03 -7.59 -5.97
CA GLU A 286 8.31 -8.27 -7.04
C GLU A 286 6.90 -7.69 -7.24
N ARG A 287 6.19 -7.41 -6.14
CA ARG A 287 4.89 -6.72 -6.19
C ARG A 287 5.02 -5.30 -6.75
N ALA A 288 6.07 -4.57 -6.35
CA ALA A 288 6.32 -3.22 -6.85
C ALA A 288 6.59 -3.23 -8.36
N ALA A 289 7.46 -4.11 -8.86
CA ALA A 289 7.72 -4.31 -10.28
C ALA A 289 6.45 -4.71 -11.06
N GLY A 290 5.66 -5.63 -10.50
CA GLY A 290 4.37 -6.03 -11.07
C GLY A 290 3.38 -4.85 -11.20
N ARG A 291 3.28 -3.98 -10.19
CA ARG A 291 2.45 -2.77 -10.22
C ARG A 291 2.95 -1.77 -11.28
N ILE A 292 4.27 -1.55 -11.37
CA ILE A 292 4.89 -0.68 -12.37
C ILE A 292 4.57 -1.18 -13.79
N LEU A 293 4.60 -2.48 -14.03
CA LEU A 293 4.34 -3.05 -15.34
C LEU A 293 2.85 -3.30 -15.64
N GLY A 294 1.96 -2.94 -14.72
CA GLY A 294 0.51 -3.14 -14.89
C GLY A 294 0.06 -4.59 -14.88
N MET A 295 0.88 -5.48 -14.32
CA MET A 295 0.57 -6.89 -14.15
C MET A 295 -0.41 -7.13 -12.98
N GLY A 296 -0.77 -6.06 -12.25
CA GLY A 296 -1.60 -6.12 -11.05
C GLY A 296 -0.83 -6.62 -9.83
N ASP A 297 -1.57 -6.75 -8.73
CA ASP A 297 -1.06 -7.28 -7.47
C ASP A 297 -2.14 -8.14 -6.82
N ILE A 298 -2.29 -9.35 -7.35
CA ILE A 298 -3.30 -10.32 -6.90
C ILE A 298 -3.07 -10.68 -5.43
N VAL A 299 -1.83 -10.78 -5.00
CA VAL A 299 -1.48 -11.16 -3.62
C VAL A 299 -1.98 -10.11 -2.63
N SER A 300 -1.68 -8.81 -2.89
CA SER A 300 -2.23 -7.72 -2.06
C SER A 300 -3.76 -7.67 -2.08
N LEU A 301 -4.39 -8.00 -3.21
CA LEU A 301 -5.85 -8.06 -3.30
C LEU A 301 -6.41 -9.18 -2.41
N VAL A 302 -5.81 -10.37 -2.48
CA VAL A 302 -6.21 -11.53 -1.66
C VAL A 302 -5.95 -11.25 -0.17
N GLU A 303 -4.80 -10.69 0.20
CA GLU A 303 -4.48 -10.32 1.59
C GLU A 303 -5.52 -9.34 2.16
N LYS A 304 -5.82 -8.26 1.44
CA LYS A 304 -6.85 -7.30 1.84
C LYS A 304 -8.23 -7.93 1.94
N ALA A 305 -8.58 -8.80 1.00
CA ALA A 305 -9.84 -9.53 1.03
C ALA A 305 -9.93 -10.44 2.27
N THR A 306 -8.88 -11.17 2.59
CA THR A 306 -8.83 -12.06 3.76
C THR A 306 -8.91 -11.29 5.07
N GLU A 307 -8.28 -10.12 5.17
CA GLU A 307 -8.31 -9.27 6.38
C GLU A 307 -9.68 -8.62 6.64
N ALA A 308 -10.41 -8.28 5.58
CA ALA A 308 -11.65 -7.50 5.70
C ALA A 308 -12.92 -8.36 5.68
N ILE A 309 -12.83 -9.56 5.14
CA ILE A 309 -13.97 -10.47 4.95
C ILE A 309 -14.08 -11.42 6.15
N ASP A 310 -15.22 -11.39 6.84
CA ASP A 310 -15.56 -12.44 7.78
C ASP A 310 -15.86 -13.73 6.97
N GLU A 311 -14.96 -14.69 7.09
CA GLU A 311 -14.97 -15.94 6.31
C GLU A 311 -16.29 -16.71 6.49
N LYS A 312 -16.84 -16.70 7.71
CA LYS A 312 -18.13 -17.36 8.02
C LYS A 312 -19.33 -16.65 7.34
N GLU A 313 -19.33 -15.31 7.36
CA GLU A 313 -20.36 -14.53 6.67
C GLU A 313 -20.25 -14.63 5.15
N ALA A 314 -19.02 -14.62 4.62
CA ALA A 314 -18.77 -14.80 3.19
C ALA A 314 -19.24 -16.17 2.69
N GLU A 315 -18.89 -17.24 3.42
CA GLU A 315 -19.32 -18.61 3.08
C GLU A 315 -20.85 -18.76 3.14
N LYS A 316 -21.49 -18.18 4.15
CA LYS A 316 -22.95 -18.16 4.27
C LYS A 316 -23.61 -17.43 3.11
N THR A 317 -23.08 -16.26 2.74
CA THR A 317 -23.58 -15.46 1.62
C THR A 317 -23.39 -16.20 0.28
N ALA A 318 -22.21 -16.82 0.07
CA ALA A 318 -21.95 -17.64 -1.12
C ALA A 318 -22.90 -18.84 -1.25
N LYS A 319 -23.16 -19.58 -0.16
CA LYS A 319 -24.14 -20.69 -0.14
C LYS A 319 -25.56 -20.19 -0.47
N ARG A 320 -25.97 -19.05 0.07
CA ARG A 320 -27.27 -18.44 -0.21
C ARG A 320 -27.38 -17.99 -1.67
N MET A 321 -26.28 -17.46 -2.22
CA MET A 321 -26.16 -17.07 -3.62
C MET A 321 -26.33 -18.27 -4.57
N GLN A 322 -25.62 -19.38 -4.30
CA GLN A 322 -25.75 -20.65 -5.05
C GLN A 322 -27.17 -21.22 -4.99
N GLN A 323 -27.87 -21.06 -3.87
CA GLN A 323 -29.25 -21.49 -3.69
C GLN A 323 -30.27 -20.52 -4.32
N GLY A 324 -29.87 -19.45 -4.96
CA GLY A 324 -30.76 -18.42 -5.50
C GLY A 324 -31.54 -17.62 -4.43
N LYS A 325 -31.11 -17.68 -3.18
CA LYS A 325 -31.74 -17.02 -2.01
C LYS A 325 -31.10 -15.69 -1.62
N PHE A 326 -30.27 -15.13 -2.50
CA PHE A 326 -29.62 -13.83 -2.27
C PHE A 326 -30.67 -12.71 -2.15
N ASP A 327 -30.63 -11.97 -1.04
CA ASP A 327 -31.58 -10.91 -0.73
C ASP A 327 -30.89 -9.56 -0.43
N LEU A 328 -31.66 -8.50 -0.12
CA LEU A 328 -31.12 -7.18 0.18
C LEU A 328 -30.38 -7.10 1.54
N GLU A 329 -30.57 -8.07 2.43
CA GLU A 329 -29.81 -8.20 3.67
C GLU A 329 -28.38 -8.71 3.36
N ASP A 330 -28.28 -9.73 2.50
CA ASP A 330 -26.99 -10.25 2.00
C ASP A 330 -26.26 -9.18 1.19
N PHE A 331 -26.97 -8.41 0.37
CA PHE A 331 -26.44 -7.27 -0.38
C PHE A 331 -25.86 -6.20 0.54
N LEU A 332 -26.57 -5.83 1.61
CA LEU A 332 -26.09 -4.86 2.60
C LEU A 332 -24.85 -5.35 3.33
N SER A 333 -24.82 -6.63 3.73
CA SER A 333 -23.65 -7.25 4.37
C SER A 333 -22.45 -7.24 3.42
N THR A 334 -22.62 -7.63 2.17
CA THR A 334 -21.57 -7.60 1.14
C THR A 334 -21.04 -6.18 0.91
N MET A 335 -21.94 -5.18 0.81
CA MET A 335 -21.52 -3.77 0.69
C MET A 335 -20.68 -3.29 1.89
N LYS A 336 -21.07 -3.68 3.11
CA LYS A 336 -20.30 -3.33 4.32
C LYS A 336 -18.91 -3.98 4.31
N GLN A 337 -18.80 -5.23 3.87
CA GLN A 337 -17.52 -5.93 3.71
C GLN A 337 -16.62 -5.25 2.66
N ILE A 338 -17.18 -4.93 1.49
CA ILE A 338 -16.45 -4.18 0.43
C ILE A 338 -15.98 -2.82 0.95
N LYS A 339 -16.81 -2.11 1.73
CA LYS A 339 -16.43 -0.81 2.31
C LYS A 339 -15.27 -0.91 3.31
N LYS A 340 -15.13 -2.05 4.01
CA LYS A 340 -13.97 -2.33 4.89
C LYS A 340 -12.67 -2.54 4.12
N LEU A 341 -12.74 -3.01 2.87
CA LEU A 341 -11.59 -3.18 1.97
C LEU A 341 -10.96 -1.85 1.52
N GLY A 342 -11.64 -0.73 1.76
CA GLY A 342 -11.21 0.60 1.35
C GLY A 342 -11.87 1.10 0.05
N PRO A 343 -11.37 2.19 -0.55
CA PRO A 343 -11.92 2.73 -1.80
C PRO A 343 -11.87 1.70 -2.93
N LEU A 344 -13.02 1.47 -3.57
CA LEU A 344 -13.17 0.43 -4.60
C LEU A 344 -12.23 0.69 -5.80
N GLU A 345 -11.96 1.96 -6.10
CA GLU A 345 -11.02 2.35 -7.13
C GLU A 345 -9.60 1.79 -6.87
N ASN A 346 -9.18 1.75 -5.61
CA ASN A 346 -7.86 1.21 -5.23
C ASN A 346 -7.81 -0.33 -5.37
N LEU A 347 -8.94 -1.00 -5.15
CA LEU A 347 -9.05 -2.46 -5.35
C LEU A 347 -9.04 -2.80 -6.84
N LEU A 348 -9.75 -2.04 -7.66
CA LEU A 348 -9.79 -2.24 -9.11
C LEU A 348 -8.39 -2.08 -9.75
N LYS A 349 -7.55 -1.19 -9.23
CA LYS A 349 -6.15 -1.01 -9.67
C LYS A 349 -5.25 -2.23 -9.40
N LEU A 350 -5.62 -3.10 -8.45
CA LEU A 350 -4.88 -4.32 -8.12
C LEU A 350 -5.22 -5.49 -9.07
N ILE A 351 -6.32 -5.38 -9.83
CA ILE A 351 -6.74 -6.42 -10.76
C ILE A 351 -5.91 -6.33 -12.05
N PRO A 352 -5.25 -7.42 -12.48
CA PRO A 352 -4.52 -7.44 -13.74
C PRO A 352 -5.42 -7.09 -14.93
N GLY A 353 -4.99 -6.15 -15.77
CA GLY A 353 -5.73 -5.77 -16.98
C GLY A 353 -6.99 -4.91 -16.76
N ALA A 354 -7.36 -4.55 -15.53
CA ALA A 354 -8.55 -3.73 -15.24
C ALA A 354 -8.57 -2.40 -16.01
N LYS A 355 -7.40 -1.79 -16.20
CA LYS A 355 -7.25 -0.56 -17.00
C LYS A 355 -7.60 -0.78 -18.48
N LYS A 356 -7.22 -1.92 -19.06
CA LYS A 356 -7.56 -2.28 -20.44
C LYS A 356 -9.06 -2.52 -20.66
N MET A 357 -9.75 -2.97 -19.59
CA MET A 357 -11.19 -3.18 -19.60
C MET A 357 -11.98 -1.88 -19.34
N GLY A 358 -11.30 -0.73 -19.12
CA GLY A 358 -11.94 0.54 -18.79
C GLY A 358 -12.61 0.55 -17.40
N ILE A 359 -12.30 -0.44 -16.55
CA ILE A 359 -12.93 -0.61 -15.25
C ILE A 359 -12.32 0.35 -14.21
N THR A 360 -11.07 0.76 -14.40
CA THR A 360 -10.36 1.68 -13.48
C THR A 360 -10.84 3.12 -13.57
N ASP A 361 -11.50 3.51 -14.67
CA ASP A 361 -12.00 4.87 -14.91
C ASP A 361 -13.42 5.09 -14.36
N VAL A 362 -14.01 4.05 -13.78
CA VAL A 362 -15.33 4.13 -13.15
C VAL A 362 -15.20 4.91 -11.84
N LYS A 363 -15.50 6.20 -11.88
CA LYS A 363 -15.66 7.02 -10.65
C LYS A 363 -16.92 6.57 -9.93
N ILE A 364 -16.74 5.88 -8.83
CA ILE A 364 -17.85 5.50 -7.94
C ILE A 364 -18.07 6.68 -6.99
N ASP A 365 -19.20 7.38 -7.16
CA ASP A 365 -19.56 8.48 -6.28
C ASP A 365 -19.85 7.94 -4.87
N PRO A 366 -19.06 8.32 -3.84
CA PRO A 366 -19.28 7.90 -2.46
C PRO A 366 -20.68 8.24 -1.96
N LYS A 367 -21.31 9.32 -2.48
CA LYS A 367 -22.67 9.74 -2.14
C LYS A 367 -23.70 8.73 -2.68
N GLN A 368 -23.49 8.19 -3.88
CA GLN A 368 -24.37 7.14 -4.42
C GLN A 368 -24.36 5.89 -3.55
N MET A 369 -23.17 5.46 -3.09
CA MET A 369 -23.05 4.31 -2.19
C MET A 369 -23.74 4.56 -0.85
N ALA A 370 -23.60 5.77 -0.30
CA ALA A 370 -24.29 6.16 0.94
C ALA A 370 -25.81 6.19 0.76
N HIS A 371 -26.34 6.68 -0.37
CA HIS A 371 -27.77 6.67 -0.67
C HIS A 371 -28.32 5.25 -0.80
N ILE A 372 -27.60 4.35 -1.48
CA ILE A 372 -27.98 2.92 -1.58
C ILE A 372 -28.06 2.28 -0.19
N GLU A 373 -27.06 2.50 0.65
CA GLU A 373 -27.03 2.00 2.03
C GLU A 373 -28.21 2.54 2.84
N ALA A 374 -28.49 3.86 2.75
CA ALA A 374 -29.59 4.51 3.45
C ALA A 374 -30.96 3.95 3.01
N ILE A 375 -31.16 3.73 1.71
CA ILE A 375 -32.40 3.13 1.17
C ILE A 375 -32.61 1.72 1.76
N VAL A 376 -31.59 0.86 1.73
CA VAL A 376 -31.70 -0.51 2.27
C VAL A 376 -31.89 -0.50 3.78
N LEU A 377 -31.23 0.38 4.52
CA LEU A 377 -31.40 0.52 5.96
C LEU A 377 -32.80 1.03 6.35
N SER A 378 -33.45 1.82 5.50
CA SER A 378 -34.82 2.29 5.71
C SER A 378 -35.89 1.25 5.45
N MET A 379 -35.52 0.10 4.89
CA MET A 379 -36.42 -1.05 4.71
C MET A 379 -36.52 -1.86 6.00
N THR A 380 -37.70 -2.44 6.25
CA THR A 380 -37.88 -3.43 7.33
C THR A 380 -37.16 -4.74 6.99
N PRO A 381 -36.81 -5.59 7.98
CA PRO A 381 -36.20 -6.90 7.70
C PRO A 381 -37.01 -7.78 6.75
N LYS A 382 -38.36 -7.70 6.81
CA LYS A 382 -39.24 -8.42 5.89
C LYS A 382 -39.14 -7.91 4.45
N GLU A 383 -38.99 -6.60 4.26
CA GLU A 383 -38.83 -5.96 2.95
C GLU A 383 -37.46 -6.27 2.34
N ARG A 384 -36.41 -6.31 3.15
CA ARG A 384 -35.06 -6.70 2.67
C ARG A 384 -35.01 -8.13 2.19
N ARG A 385 -35.69 -9.05 2.93
CA ARG A 385 -35.75 -10.48 2.57
C ARG A 385 -36.69 -10.79 1.40
N ASN A 386 -37.73 -9.99 1.24
CA ASN A 386 -38.69 -10.13 0.15
C ASN A 386 -39.04 -8.78 -0.48
N PRO A 387 -38.19 -8.29 -1.43
CA PRO A 387 -38.42 -7.03 -2.11
C PRO A 387 -39.71 -6.90 -2.88
N ASP A 388 -40.34 -8.02 -3.28
CA ASP A 388 -41.60 -8.05 -4.07
C ASP A 388 -42.78 -7.44 -3.31
N ILE A 389 -42.72 -7.39 -1.98
CA ILE A 389 -43.74 -6.73 -1.15
C ILE A 389 -43.67 -5.20 -1.15
N ILE A 390 -42.63 -4.62 -1.73
CA ILE A 390 -42.39 -3.16 -1.72
C ILE A 390 -43.24 -2.51 -2.82
N LYS A 391 -44.53 -2.17 -2.47
CA LYS A 391 -45.47 -1.45 -3.35
C LYS A 391 -45.34 0.08 -3.15
N ALA A 392 -46.14 0.86 -3.84
CA ALA A 392 -46.05 2.32 -3.91
C ALA A 392 -45.93 2.99 -2.53
N SER A 393 -46.84 2.70 -1.58
CA SER A 393 -46.82 3.32 -0.24
C SER A 393 -45.54 3.00 0.54
N ARG A 394 -45.00 1.78 0.41
CA ARG A 394 -43.73 1.40 1.04
C ARG A 394 -42.54 2.12 0.39
N LYS A 395 -42.54 2.29 -0.93
CA LYS A 395 -41.51 3.06 -1.64
C LYS A 395 -41.44 4.49 -1.19
N THR A 396 -42.61 5.14 -1.02
CA THR A 396 -42.72 6.50 -0.50
C THR A 396 -42.15 6.60 0.93
N ARG A 397 -42.52 5.66 1.82
CA ARG A 397 -42.00 5.62 3.19
C ARG A 397 -40.45 5.38 3.21
N ILE A 398 -39.96 4.45 2.40
CA ILE A 398 -38.53 4.16 2.32
C ILE A 398 -37.77 5.38 1.80
N ALA A 399 -38.26 6.05 0.77
CA ALA A 399 -37.68 7.27 0.22
C ALA A 399 -37.59 8.37 1.27
N ALA A 400 -38.71 8.62 2.00
CA ALA A 400 -38.73 9.59 3.08
C ALA A 400 -37.77 9.26 4.21
N GLY A 401 -37.70 7.99 4.63
CA GLY A 401 -36.81 7.53 5.70
C GLY A 401 -35.31 7.52 5.33
N SER A 402 -34.98 7.40 4.06
CA SER A 402 -33.59 7.43 3.55
C SER A 402 -33.13 8.82 3.11
N GLY A 403 -34.01 9.83 3.09
CA GLY A 403 -33.68 11.14 2.53
C GLY A 403 -33.42 11.12 1.02
N THR A 404 -34.01 10.15 0.31
CA THR A 404 -33.87 9.97 -1.14
C THR A 404 -35.21 10.10 -1.86
N SER A 405 -35.21 9.95 -3.19
CA SER A 405 -36.43 10.00 -3.99
C SER A 405 -37.02 8.60 -4.23
N VAL A 406 -38.32 8.53 -4.53
CA VAL A 406 -38.98 7.28 -4.95
C VAL A 406 -38.36 6.74 -6.25
N GLN A 407 -37.81 7.62 -7.08
CA GLN A 407 -37.10 7.21 -8.30
C GLN A 407 -35.82 6.46 -7.99
N GLU A 408 -35.03 6.90 -6.99
CA GLU A 408 -33.82 6.20 -6.54
C GLU A 408 -34.12 4.85 -5.91
N VAL A 409 -35.21 4.76 -5.13
CA VAL A 409 -35.69 3.47 -4.59
C VAL A 409 -36.07 2.52 -5.72
N ASN A 410 -36.78 2.99 -6.76
CA ASN A 410 -37.14 2.18 -7.92
C ASN A 410 -35.90 1.72 -8.69
N LYS A 411 -34.93 2.61 -8.92
CA LYS A 411 -33.67 2.31 -9.61
C LYS A 411 -32.89 1.22 -8.87
N LEU A 412 -32.78 1.32 -7.54
CA LEU A 412 -32.13 0.31 -6.73
C LEU A 412 -32.80 -1.06 -6.84
N LEU A 413 -34.13 -1.13 -6.70
CA LEU A 413 -34.88 -2.39 -6.80
C LEU A 413 -34.74 -3.01 -8.17
N GLN A 414 -34.75 -2.22 -9.23
CA GLN A 414 -34.56 -2.69 -10.60
C GLN A 414 -33.14 -3.23 -10.83
N GLN A 415 -32.11 -2.50 -10.35
CA GLN A 415 -30.73 -2.95 -10.44
C GLN A 415 -30.49 -4.23 -9.65
N PHE A 416 -31.09 -4.34 -8.46
CA PHE A 416 -31.02 -5.55 -7.63
C PHE A 416 -31.66 -6.77 -8.34
N ASP A 417 -32.82 -6.59 -8.98
CA ASP A 417 -33.47 -7.66 -9.75
C ASP A 417 -32.66 -8.11 -10.97
N GLN A 418 -32.04 -7.14 -11.69
CA GLN A 418 -31.13 -7.45 -12.79
C GLN A 418 -29.90 -8.21 -12.32
N MET A 419 -29.27 -7.81 -11.22
CA MET A 419 -28.15 -8.49 -10.60
C MET A 419 -28.52 -9.92 -10.20
N LYS A 420 -29.70 -10.12 -9.57
CA LYS A 420 -30.21 -11.43 -9.18
C LYS A 420 -30.43 -12.37 -10.40
N LYS A 421 -30.90 -11.81 -11.52
CA LYS A 421 -31.08 -12.56 -12.79
C LYS A 421 -29.71 -12.97 -13.37
N MET A 422 -28.72 -12.06 -13.39
CA MET A 422 -27.36 -12.38 -13.87
C MET A 422 -26.71 -13.46 -13.01
N MET A 423 -26.80 -13.36 -11.68
CA MET A 423 -26.30 -14.41 -10.77
C MET A 423 -26.91 -15.77 -11.02
N LYS A 424 -28.22 -15.84 -11.27
CA LYS A 424 -28.90 -17.08 -11.58
C LYS A 424 -28.48 -17.69 -12.92
N GLN A 425 -28.11 -16.86 -13.90
CA GLN A 425 -27.55 -17.31 -15.17
C GLN A 425 -26.13 -17.85 -15.01
N MET A 426 -25.32 -17.25 -14.16
CA MET A 426 -23.97 -17.73 -13.86
C MET A 426 -23.96 -19.08 -13.13
N THR A 427 -24.85 -19.26 -12.16
CA THR A 427 -24.98 -20.54 -11.42
C THR A 427 -25.51 -21.70 -12.29
N ASN A 428 -26.23 -21.41 -13.35
CA ASN A 428 -26.77 -22.41 -14.27
C ASN A 428 -25.82 -22.78 -15.43
N GLY A 429 -24.58 -22.36 -15.41
CA GLY A 429 -23.53 -22.76 -16.37
C GLY A 429 -23.67 -22.18 -17.78
N ASN A 430 -24.57 -21.22 -18.01
CA ASN A 430 -24.84 -20.66 -19.33
C ASN A 430 -24.03 -19.41 -19.71
N MET A 431 -23.05 -18.99 -18.89
CA MET A 431 -22.19 -17.85 -19.19
C MET A 431 -20.72 -18.27 -19.20
N LYS A 432 -20.09 -18.30 -20.37
CA LYS A 432 -18.63 -18.33 -20.48
C LYS A 432 -18.13 -16.94 -20.02
N LEU A 433 -17.35 -16.90 -18.95
CA LEU A 433 -16.61 -15.70 -18.57
C LEU A 433 -15.68 -15.33 -19.73
N PRO A 434 -15.60 -14.05 -20.11
CA PRO A 434 -14.63 -13.60 -21.09
C PRO A 434 -13.27 -13.41 -20.40
N PHE A 435 -12.58 -14.53 -20.14
CA PHE A 435 -11.17 -14.55 -19.75
C PHE A 435 -10.38 -15.33 -20.78
#